data_e0d728b46ee3013fd35e44a0e09980c5
#
_entry.id   e0d728b46ee3013fd35e44a0e09980c5
#
_cell.length_a   1.000
_cell.length_b   1.000
_cell.length_c   1.000
_cell.angle_alpha   90.00
_cell.angle_beta   90.00
_cell.angle_gamma   90.00
#
_symmetry.space_group_name_H-M   'P 1'
#
loop_
_entity.id
_entity.type
_entity.pdbx_description
1 polymer ?
#
loop_
_entity_poly.entity_id
_entity_poly.type
_entity_poly.pdbx_seq_one_letter_code
_entity_poly.pdbx_strand_id
1 'polypeptide(L)'
;TKFEDYQTSVEECEEFCKTNLFRPPYGRITRKQFQFVKSKGYRIILWTVISFDYNQKNTPAICLKNSLKLKAGDIILFHDNPKAERNMLYCLERVLSFYSERGYRFERIV
;
A
#
# COMPACT_ATOMS: atom_id res chain seq x y z
N THR A 1 12.77 -8.13 22.89
CA THR A 1 13.51 -8.15 21.60
C THR A 1 12.75 -7.37 20.52
N LYS A 2 13.43 -7.11 19.42
CA LYS A 2 12.77 -6.46 18.27
C LYS A 2 11.64 -7.31 17.72
N PHE A 3 11.79 -8.63 17.72
CA PHE A 3 10.74 -9.52 17.26
C PHE A 3 9.51 -9.50 18.20
N GLU A 4 9.74 -9.52 19.49
CA GLU A 4 8.66 -9.43 20.47
C GLU A 4 7.93 -8.10 20.38
N ASP A 5 8.65 -7.01 20.15
CA ASP A 5 8.05 -5.68 19.94
C ASP A 5 7.19 -5.68 18.67
N TYR A 6 7.65 -6.35 17.62
CA TYR A 6 6.89 -6.50 16.38
C TYR A 6 5.59 -7.25 16.63
N GLN A 7 5.65 -8.37 17.36
CA GLN A 7 4.45 -9.14 17.72
C GLN A 7 3.45 -8.29 18.49
N THR A 8 3.93 -7.54 19.47
CA THR A 8 3.10 -6.65 20.28
C THR A 8 2.41 -5.60 19.43
N SER A 9 3.15 -4.98 18.51
CA SER A 9 2.60 -3.97 17.61
C SER A 9 1.49 -4.52 16.72
N VAL A 10 1.68 -5.72 16.18
CA VAL A 10 0.66 -6.38 15.37
C VAL A 10 -0.59 -6.65 16.20
N GLU A 11 -0.42 -7.18 17.40
CA GLU A 11 -1.54 -7.49 18.30
C GLU A 11 -2.31 -6.25 18.73
N GLU A 12 -1.61 -5.17 19.03
CA GLU A 12 -2.24 -3.88 19.33
C GLU A 12 -3.05 -3.34 18.15
N CYS A 13 -2.51 -3.47 16.95
CA CYS A 13 -3.21 -3.04 15.74
C CYS A 13 -4.50 -3.82 15.52
N GLU A 14 -4.55 -5.09 15.87
CA GLU A 14 -5.75 -5.93 15.73
C GLU A 14 -6.95 -5.38 16.47
N GLU A 15 -6.73 -4.65 17.55
CA GLU A 15 -7.81 -4.04 18.33
C GLU A 15 -8.55 -2.95 17.54
N PHE A 16 -7.84 -2.30 16.61
CA PHE A 16 -8.36 -1.17 15.84
C PHE A 16 -8.72 -1.54 14.41
N CYS A 17 -7.99 -2.49 13.82
CA CYS A 17 -8.14 -2.87 12.41
C CYS A 17 -8.74 -4.27 12.30
N LYS A 18 -10.01 -4.34 11.93
CA LYS A 18 -10.74 -5.61 11.76
C LYS A 18 -10.59 -6.11 10.33
N THR A 19 -9.41 -6.62 10.01
CA THR A 19 -9.09 -7.14 8.68
C THR A 19 -8.17 -8.34 8.77
N ASN A 20 -8.19 -9.18 7.74
CA ASN A 20 -7.23 -10.28 7.58
C ASN A 20 -6.11 -9.93 6.58
N LEU A 21 -6.02 -8.67 6.17
CA LEU A 21 -5.00 -8.20 5.26
C LEU A 21 -3.87 -7.51 6.04
N PHE A 22 -2.64 -7.79 5.66
CA PHE A 22 -1.45 -7.23 6.31
C PHE A 22 -0.45 -6.79 5.26
N ARG A 23 0.05 -5.56 5.39
CA ARG A 23 1.13 -5.06 4.55
C ARG A 23 2.34 -4.76 5.42
N PRO A 24 3.49 -5.41 5.16
CA PRO A 24 4.68 -5.14 5.95
C PRO A 24 5.15 -3.69 5.76
N PRO A 25 5.54 -3.01 6.84
CA PRO A 25 6.14 -1.68 6.72
C PRO A 25 7.32 -1.71 5.75
N TYR A 26 7.37 -0.74 4.84
CA TYR A 26 8.40 -0.61 3.80
C TYR A 26 8.50 -1.81 2.85
N GLY A 27 7.49 -2.68 2.84
CA GLY A 27 7.54 -3.92 2.07
C GLY A 27 8.54 -4.93 2.57
N ARG A 28 9.06 -4.77 3.78
CA ARG A 28 10.11 -5.61 4.36
C ARG A 28 9.55 -6.49 5.46
N ILE A 29 9.87 -7.77 5.39
CA ILE A 29 9.45 -8.73 6.41
C ILE A 29 10.50 -9.83 6.53
N THR A 30 10.88 -10.16 7.77
CA THR A 30 11.78 -11.29 8.02
C THR A 30 11.00 -12.58 7.96
N ARG A 31 11.71 -13.71 7.84
CA ARG A 31 11.08 -15.03 7.84
C ARG A 31 10.27 -15.28 9.13
N LYS A 32 10.83 -14.89 10.26
CA LYS A 32 10.19 -15.01 11.57
C LYS A 32 8.89 -14.20 11.64
N GLN A 33 8.95 -12.94 11.20
CA GLN A 33 7.78 -12.07 11.14
C GLN A 33 6.73 -12.61 10.19
N PHE A 34 7.14 -13.09 9.03
CA PHE A 34 6.25 -13.72 8.05
C PHE A 34 5.50 -14.90 8.67
N GLN A 35 6.22 -15.81 9.32
CA GLN A 35 5.61 -16.98 9.94
C GLN A 35 4.62 -16.59 11.03
N PHE A 36 4.95 -15.58 11.82
CA PHE A 36 4.07 -15.07 12.87
C PHE A 36 2.78 -14.50 12.30
N VAL A 37 2.91 -13.61 11.32
CA VAL A 37 1.76 -12.95 10.68
C VAL A 37 0.86 -13.99 9.99
N LYS A 38 1.45 -14.95 9.29
CA LYS A 38 0.69 -16.02 8.65
C LYS A 38 -0.02 -16.91 9.67
N SER A 39 0.62 -17.19 10.80
CA SER A 39 0.02 -18.02 11.85
C SER A 39 -1.23 -17.39 12.46
N LYS A 40 -1.34 -16.08 12.41
CA LYS A 40 -2.51 -15.34 12.90
C LYS A 40 -3.64 -15.25 11.87
N GLY A 41 -3.47 -15.86 10.69
CA GLY A 41 -4.48 -15.88 9.65
C GLY A 41 -4.44 -14.71 8.68
N TYR A 42 -3.42 -13.87 8.73
CA TYR A 42 -3.28 -12.75 7.80
C TYR A 42 -2.82 -13.19 6.43
N ARG A 43 -3.31 -12.47 5.42
CA ARG A 43 -2.82 -12.53 4.05
C ARG A 43 -1.91 -11.34 3.83
N ILE A 44 -0.69 -11.60 3.37
CA ILE A 44 0.30 -10.54 3.16
C ILE A 44 0.12 -9.95 1.77
N ILE A 45 -0.15 -8.65 1.73
CA ILE A 45 -0.43 -7.92 0.50
C ILE A 45 0.66 -6.88 0.27
N LEU A 46 1.39 -7.05 -0.80
CA LEU A 46 2.35 -6.06 -1.29
C LEU A 46 1.70 -5.22 -2.39
N TRP A 47 2.49 -4.74 -3.32
CA TRP A 47 2.03 -3.94 -4.45
C TRP A 47 2.83 -4.29 -5.69
N THR A 48 2.31 -3.90 -6.86
CA THR A 48 3.00 -4.10 -8.14
C THR A 48 3.48 -2.78 -8.75
N VAL A 49 2.79 -1.69 -8.42
CA VAL A 49 3.16 -0.34 -8.88
C VAL A 49 3.16 0.60 -7.69
N ILE A 50 4.19 1.41 -7.57
CA ILE A 50 4.30 2.42 -6.52
C ILE A 50 4.40 3.81 -7.13
N SER A 51 3.61 4.75 -6.58
CA SER A 51 3.58 6.14 -7.05
C SER A 51 4.78 6.95 -6.60
N PHE A 52 5.42 6.55 -5.48
CA PHE A 52 6.43 7.33 -4.77
C PHE A 52 5.92 8.70 -4.30
N ASP A 53 4.64 8.76 -3.97
CA ASP A 53 3.96 9.98 -3.52
C ASP A 53 4.52 10.52 -2.19
N TYR A 54 5.08 9.64 -1.36
CA TYR A 54 5.66 10.00 -0.06
C TYR A 54 6.96 10.80 -0.17
N ASN A 55 7.62 10.77 -1.33
CA ASN A 55 8.89 11.47 -1.53
C ASN A 55 8.61 12.90 -1.98
N GLN A 56 8.80 13.85 -1.08
CA GLN A 56 8.53 15.27 -1.33
C GLN A 56 9.44 15.89 -2.39
N LYS A 57 10.52 15.22 -2.76
CA LYS A 57 11.39 15.64 -3.87
C LYS A 57 10.78 15.37 -5.22
N ASN A 58 9.80 14.45 -5.29
CA ASN A 58 9.06 14.19 -6.51
C ASN A 58 8.01 15.25 -6.74
N THR A 59 7.82 15.64 -7.99
CA THR A 59 6.70 16.49 -8.39
C THR A 59 5.44 15.65 -8.57
N PRO A 60 4.25 16.26 -8.50
CA PRO A 60 3.02 15.53 -8.82
C PRO A 60 3.04 14.88 -10.20
N ALA A 61 3.63 15.55 -11.19
CA ALA A 61 3.74 15.02 -12.55
C ALA A 61 4.59 13.76 -12.62
N ILE A 62 5.69 13.70 -11.87
CA ILE A 62 6.55 12.50 -11.80
C ILE A 62 5.80 11.35 -11.15
N CYS A 63 5.09 11.63 -10.06
CA CYS A 63 4.29 10.62 -9.37
C CYS A 63 3.19 10.08 -10.28
N LEU A 64 2.56 10.93 -11.05
CA LEU A 64 1.55 10.51 -12.02
C LEU A 64 2.16 9.60 -13.09
N LYS A 65 3.31 9.96 -13.62
CA LYS A 65 4.03 9.14 -14.60
C LYS A 65 4.33 7.75 -14.04
N ASN A 66 4.78 7.67 -12.77
CA ASN A 66 5.02 6.40 -12.09
C ASN A 66 3.74 5.57 -11.96
N SER A 67 2.62 6.24 -11.75
CA SER A 67 1.33 5.60 -11.50
C SER A 67 0.64 5.11 -12.77
N LEU A 68 0.95 5.69 -13.92
CA LEU A 68 0.33 5.33 -15.21
C LEU A 68 1.03 4.14 -15.87
N LYS A 69 1.28 3.08 -15.11
CA LYS A 69 1.93 1.85 -15.56
C LYS A 69 1.09 0.62 -15.21
N LEU A 70 -0.18 0.83 -14.87
CA LEU A 70 -1.03 -0.24 -14.39
C LEU A 70 -1.55 -1.12 -15.52
N LYS A 71 -1.62 -2.40 -15.20
CA LYS A 71 -2.26 -3.42 -16.03
C LYS A 71 -3.35 -4.10 -15.19
N ALA A 72 -4.25 -4.81 -15.84
CA ALA A 72 -5.26 -5.59 -15.12
C ALA A 72 -4.61 -6.55 -14.12
N GLY A 73 -5.11 -6.57 -12.91
CA GLY A 73 -4.57 -7.37 -11.81
C GLY A 73 -3.51 -6.70 -10.96
N ASP A 74 -3.02 -5.52 -11.37
CA ASP A 74 -2.03 -4.77 -10.59
C ASP A 74 -2.63 -4.17 -9.32
N ILE A 75 -1.76 -3.96 -8.35
CA ILE A 75 -2.07 -3.24 -7.10
C ILE A 75 -1.18 -2.01 -7.06
N ILE A 76 -1.78 -0.83 -7.01
CA ILE A 76 -1.04 0.42 -6.89
C ILE A 76 -1.01 0.88 -5.44
N LEU A 77 0.14 1.41 -5.02
CA LEU A 77 0.36 1.91 -3.68
C LEU A 77 0.41 3.43 -3.65
N PHE A 78 -0.44 4.01 -2.80
CA PHE A 78 -0.39 5.41 -2.39
C PHE A 78 -0.24 5.47 -0.87
N HIS A 79 0.15 6.63 -0.36
CA HIS A 79 0.34 6.82 1.07
C HIS A 79 -0.62 7.85 1.62
N ASP A 80 -1.14 7.56 2.80
CA ASP A 80 -2.09 8.42 3.50
C ASP A 80 -1.40 9.10 4.68
N ASN A 81 -0.54 10.08 4.36
CA ASN A 81 0.18 10.87 5.36
C ASN A 81 0.44 12.28 4.84
N PRO A 82 0.78 13.25 5.73
CA PRO A 82 0.99 14.63 5.31
C PRO A 82 2.08 14.84 4.25
N LYS A 83 3.14 14.02 4.27
CA LYS A 83 4.22 14.13 3.29
C LYS A 83 3.78 13.76 1.89
N ALA A 84 2.84 12.84 1.77
CA ALA A 84 2.37 12.34 0.49
C ALA A 84 1.15 13.12 -0.05
N GLU A 85 0.49 13.92 0.78
CA GLU A 85 -0.82 14.49 0.50
C GLU A 85 -0.90 15.18 -0.87
N ARG A 86 0.02 16.11 -1.14
CA ARG A 86 0.01 16.85 -2.40
C ARG A 86 0.11 15.93 -3.62
N ASN A 87 1.08 15.04 -3.61
CA ASN A 87 1.33 14.11 -4.71
C ASN A 87 0.21 13.08 -4.82
N MET A 88 -0.24 12.55 -3.69
CA MET A 88 -1.29 11.54 -3.65
C MET A 88 -2.62 12.06 -4.18
N LEU A 89 -3.07 13.23 -3.71
CA LEU A 89 -4.33 13.82 -4.17
C LEU A 89 -4.31 14.11 -5.66
N TYR A 90 -3.21 14.69 -6.15
CA TYR A 90 -3.06 14.97 -7.57
C TYR A 90 -3.10 13.69 -8.41
N CYS A 91 -2.37 12.66 -7.97
CA CYS A 91 -2.23 11.42 -8.74
C CYS A 91 -3.46 10.54 -8.67
N LEU A 92 -4.02 10.35 -7.48
CA LEU A 92 -5.12 9.41 -7.27
C LEU A 92 -6.33 9.76 -8.15
N GLU A 93 -6.74 11.01 -8.14
CA GLU A 93 -7.86 11.47 -8.96
C GLU A 93 -7.63 11.21 -10.45
N ARG A 94 -6.43 11.52 -10.93
CA ARG A 94 -6.08 11.36 -12.35
C ARG A 94 -5.92 9.91 -12.75
N VAL A 95 -5.37 9.08 -11.88
CA VAL A 95 -5.25 7.63 -12.11
C VAL A 95 -6.64 6.99 -12.22
N LEU A 96 -7.52 7.34 -11.30
CA LEU A 96 -8.89 6.81 -11.31
C LEU A 96 -9.60 7.20 -12.61
N SER A 97 -9.53 8.47 -13.01
CA SER A 97 -10.15 8.94 -14.26
C SER A 97 -9.54 8.28 -15.48
N PHE A 98 -8.21 8.24 -15.57
CA PHE A 98 -7.50 7.69 -16.73
C PHE A 98 -7.90 6.24 -17.00
N TYR A 99 -7.87 5.41 -15.97
CA TYR A 99 -8.15 3.98 -16.13
C TYR A 99 -9.65 3.69 -16.24
N SER A 100 -10.50 4.45 -15.54
CA SER A 100 -11.95 4.30 -15.66
C SER A 100 -12.44 4.60 -17.08
N GLU A 101 -11.89 5.64 -17.71
CA GLU A 101 -12.20 5.99 -19.09
C GLU A 101 -11.80 4.91 -20.08
N ARG A 102 -10.86 4.05 -19.69
CA ARG A 102 -10.36 2.94 -20.51
C ARG A 102 -11.00 1.60 -20.17
N GLY A 103 -12.08 1.62 -19.36
CA GLY A 103 -12.84 0.41 -19.05
C GLY A 103 -12.30 -0.40 -17.87
N TYR A 104 -11.28 0.09 -17.17
CA TYR A 104 -10.79 -0.60 -15.96
C TYR A 104 -11.71 -0.37 -14.79
N ARG A 105 -11.79 -1.35 -13.91
CA ARG A 105 -12.49 -1.23 -12.64
C ARG A 105 -11.49 -1.26 -11.50
N PHE A 106 -11.78 -0.49 -10.45
CA PHE A 106 -11.00 -0.48 -9.23
C PHE A 106 -11.76 -1.25 -8.17
N GLU A 107 -11.11 -2.26 -7.61
CA GLU A 107 -11.73 -3.11 -6.62
C GLU A 107 -10.85 -3.17 -5.37
N ARG A 108 -11.52 -3.38 -4.23
CA ARG A 108 -10.79 -3.62 -2.98
C ARG A 108 -10.22 -5.04 -2.98
N ILE A 109 -9.15 -5.22 -2.22
CA ILE A 109 -8.57 -6.54 -1.99
C ILE A 109 -9.41 -7.26 -0.93
N VAL A 110 -9.84 -8.44 -1.24
CA VAL A 110 -10.68 -9.24 -0.33
C VAL A 110 -10.03 -10.56 0.03
#